data_0de949bc3c69138d14dbc9a16e6f2b0c
#
_entry.id   0de949bc3c69138d14dbc9a16e6f2b0c
#
_cell.length_a   1.000
_cell.length_b   1.000
_cell.length_c   1.000
_cell.angle_alpha   90.00
_cell.angle_beta   90.00
_cell.angle_gamma   90.00
#
_symmetry.space_group_name_H-M   'P 1'
#
loop_
_entity.id
_entity.type
_entity.pdbx_description
1 polymer ?
#
loop_
_entity_poly.entity_id
_entity_poly.type
_entity_poly.pdbx_seq_one_letter_code
_entity_poly.pdbx_strand_id
1 'polypeptide(L)'
;GGIGFDYRLAMGIPDMWIKFLKEYKDEDWDMWKLWHELTSHRPHEKVIAYAESHDQALVGDKTIMFRLCDKEMYWSMEKNTQNYIIDRGVALHKMIRFITMTLGGEGYLNFMGNEFGHPEWIDFPREGNGWSYHYCRRQWSLVDNPNLKYCWLNDFDKAMISFTKEHHILEDENPYNMWVHQQDDMMIYEKGNVVFAFNFHPNRSFEGYFVPVSKAGKYH
;
A
#
# COMPACT_ATOMS: atom_id res chain seq x y z
N GLY A 1 -2.83 29.28 5.53
CA GLY A 1 -1.63 29.66 6.23
C GLY A 1 -1.16 28.60 7.19
N GLY A 2 -0.13 27.85 6.80
CA GLY A 2 0.61 26.96 7.68
C GLY A 2 1.82 27.66 8.26
N ILE A 3 2.64 26.92 9.00
CA ILE A 3 3.87 27.41 9.62
C ILE A 3 5.08 27.39 8.64
N GLY A 4 4.83 27.29 7.32
CA GLY A 4 5.85 27.39 6.28
C GLY A 4 6.40 26.06 5.76
N PHE A 5 5.77 24.94 6.06
CA PHE A 5 6.11 23.67 5.43
C PHE A 5 5.40 23.51 4.08
N ASP A 6 6.11 22.95 3.09
CA ASP A 6 5.60 22.73 1.74
C ASP A 6 4.69 21.50 1.69
N TYR A 7 4.96 20.49 2.51
CA TYR A 7 4.20 19.23 2.54
C TYR A 7 3.78 18.87 3.97
N ARG A 8 2.67 18.15 4.06
CA ARG A 8 2.17 17.55 5.31
C ARG A 8 2.10 16.01 5.15
N LEU A 9 2.36 15.29 6.23
CA LEU A 9 2.11 13.84 6.26
C LEU A 9 0.61 13.56 6.32
N ALA A 10 0.12 12.66 5.48
CA ALA A 10 -1.28 12.22 5.44
C ALA A 10 -1.54 11.14 6.50
N MET A 11 -1.55 11.53 7.78
CA MET A 11 -1.60 10.60 8.92
C MET A 11 -2.88 9.75 9.01
N GLY A 12 -3.99 10.19 8.42
CA GLY A 12 -5.24 9.43 8.38
C GLY A 12 -5.16 8.18 7.51
N ILE A 13 -4.31 8.17 6.48
CA ILE A 13 -4.20 7.05 5.55
C ILE A 13 -3.70 5.76 6.23
N PRO A 14 -2.59 5.74 6.96
CA PRO A 14 -2.14 4.53 7.64
C PRO A 14 -3.13 4.07 8.71
N ASP A 15 -3.78 4.99 9.43
CA ASP A 15 -4.79 4.64 10.42
C ASP A 15 -6.03 3.97 9.77
N MET A 16 -6.44 4.45 8.61
CA MET A 16 -7.48 3.80 7.82
C MET A 16 -7.08 2.38 7.40
N TRP A 17 -5.85 2.19 6.89
CA TRP A 17 -5.38 0.85 6.49
C TRP A 17 -5.34 -0.11 7.67
N ILE A 18 -4.85 0.32 8.84
CA ILE A 18 -4.89 -0.50 10.06
C ILE A 18 -6.32 -0.89 10.39
N LYS A 19 -7.24 0.07 10.35
CA LYS A 19 -8.64 -0.20 10.66
C LYS A 19 -9.26 -1.19 9.68
N PHE A 20 -9.03 -1.04 8.38
CA PHE A 20 -9.52 -1.97 7.37
C PHE A 20 -8.99 -3.38 7.61
N LEU A 21 -7.70 -3.53 7.81
CA LEU A 21 -7.06 -4.82 7.99
C LEU A 21 -7.37 -5.50 9.34
N LYS A 22 -7.74 -4.72 10.35
CA LYS A 22 -7.98 -5.23 11.70
C LYS A 22 -9.45 -5.53 12.00
N GLU A 23 -10.34 -4.66 11.50
CA GLU A 23 -11.72 -4.64 11.93
C GLU A 23 -12.69 -5.19 10.87
N TYR A 24 -12.27 -5.25 9.59
CA TYR A 24 -13.13 -5.64 8.49
C TYR A 24 -12.55 -6.83 7.72
N LYS A 25 -13.44 -7.64 7.19
CA LYS A 25 -13.07 -8.59 6.14
C LYS A 25 -12.92 -7.84 4.81
N ASP A 26 -12.25 -8.46 3.84
CA ASP A 26 -12.00 -7.82 2.53
C ASP A 26 -13.30 -7.40 1.84
N GLU A 27 -14.31 -8.26 1.88
CA GLU A 27 -15.64 -8.03 1.31
C GLU A 27 -16.46 -6.92 1.99
N ASP A 28 -16.02 -6.47 3.16
CA ASP A 28 -16.70 -5.43 3.95
C ASP A 28 -15.99 -4.06 3.85
N TRP A 29 -14.98 -3.94 2.99
CA TRP A 29 -14.27 -2.68 2.84
C TRP A 29 -15.14 -1.62 2.17
N ASP A 30 -15.20 -0.45 2.76
CA ASP A 30 -15.92 0.70 2.22
C ASP A 30 -15.07 1.44 1.20
N MET A 31 -15.38 1.26 -0.10
CA MET A 31 -14.65 1.87 -1.21
C MET A 31 -14.78 3.39 -1.23
N TRP A 32 -15.91 3.94 -0.78
CA TRP A 32 -16.09 5.39 -0.69
C TRP A 32 -15.26 5.99 0.43
N LYS A 33 -15.17 5.28 1.56
CA LYS A 33 -14.30 5.68 2.66
C LYS A 33 -12.84 5.62 2.24
N LEU A 34 -12.43 4.57 1.51
CA LEU A 34 -11.10 4.44 0.95
C LEU A 34 -10.78 5.62 0.02
N TRP A 35 -11.68 5.94 -0.91
CA TRP A 35 -11.54 7.10 -1.79
C TRP A 35 -11.38 8.39 -1.00
N HIS A 36 -12.31 8.63 -0.08
CA HIS A 36 -12.32 9.85 0.73
C HIS A 36 -11.03 10.05 1.52
N GLU A 37 -10.53 9.02 2.17
CA GLU A 37 -9.34 9.13 3.01
C GLU A 37 -8.08 9.38 2.16
N LEU A 38 -8.00 8.71 1.01
CA LEU A 38 -6.87 8.89 0.10
C LEU A 38 -6.86 10.26 -0.59
N THR A 39 -8.02 10.89 -0.77
CA THR A 39 -8.12 12.18 -1.48
C THR A 39 -8.43 13.37 -0.59
N SER A 40 -8.55 13.16 0.74
CA SER A 40 -8.94 14.20 1.69
C SER A 40 -7.76 15.09 2.07
N HIS A 41 -7.59 16.18 1.36
CA HIS A 41 -6.68 17.26 1.71
C HIS A 41 -7.30 18.63 1.43
N ARG A 42 -6.76 19.67 2.03
CA ARG A 42 -7.21 21.03 1.79
C ARG A 42 -6.82 21.50 0.40
N PRO A 43 -7.57 22.42 -0.21
CA PRO A 43 -7.16 23.05 -1.46
C PRO A 43 -5.74 23.61 -1.34
N HIS A 44 -4.88 23.29 -2.30
CA HIS A 44 -3.48 23.72 -2.36
C HIS A 44 -2.57 23.18 -1.22
N GLU A 45 -3.03 22.21 -0.46
CA GLU A 45 -2.20 21.51 0.52
C GLU A 45 -1.58 20.29 -0.15
N LYS A 46 -0.25 20.27 -0.22
CA LYS A 46 0.50 19.09 -0.67
C LYS A 46 0.70 18.12 0.47
N VAL A 47 0.52 16.83 0.19
CA VAL A 47 0.62 15.79 1.21
C VAL A 47 1.57 14.67 0.75
N ILE A 48 2.22 14.07 1.74
CA ILE A 48 3.01 12.86 1.58
C ILE A 48 2.17 11.71 2.11
N ALA A 49 1.74 10.83 1.21
CA ALA A 49 0.97 9.64 1.56
C ALA A 49 1.88 8.50 2.02
N TYR A 50 1.35 7.63 2.84
CA TYR A 50 2.03 6.40 3.25
C TYR A 50 1.03 5.39 3.77
N ALA A 51 1.33 4.11 3.55
CA ALA A 51 0.49 3.03 4.06
C ALA A 51 0.89 2.65 5.48
N GLU A 52 2.17 2.80 5.81
CA GLU A 52 2.76 2.42 7.09
C GLU A 52 3.98 3.29 7.39
N SER A 53 4.19 3.61 8.66
CA SER A 53 5.43 4.21 9.17
C SER A 53 5.90 3.46 10.42
N HIS A 54 6.96 3.97 11.05
CA HIS A 54 7.43 3.43 12.32
C HIS A 54 6.36 3.49 13.44
N ASP A 55 5.48 4.49 13.40
CA ASP A 55 4.43 4.63 14.42
C ASP A 55 3.47 3.45 14.40
N GLN A 56 3.03 3.03 13.23
CA GLN A 56 2.13 1.88 13.08
C GLN A 56 2.86 0.56 13.30
N ALA A 57 4.06 0.43 12.72
CA ALA A 57 4.79 -0.82 12.71
C ALA A 57 5.51 -1.16 14.02
N LEU A 58 5.83 -0.15 14.86
CA LEU A 58 6.66 -0.31 16.05
C LEU A 58 5.95 0.01 17.36
N VAL A 59 5.18 1.09 17.38
CA VAL A 59 4.71 1.66 18.65
C VAL A 59 3.37 1.08 19.09
N GLY A 60 2.53 0.69 18.17
CA GLY A 60 1.17 0.31 18.51
C GLY A 60 0.70 -1.00 17.92
N ASP A 61 1.39 -1.55 16.93
CA ASP A 61 0.80 -2.63 16.17
C ASP A 61 1.83 -3.51 15.44
N LYS A 62 1.38 -4.12 14.33
CA LYS A 62 2.14 -5.03 13.46
C LYS A 62 2.39 -4.35 12.13
N THR A 63 3.39 -4.80 11.39
CA THR A 63 3.56 -4.40 9.98
C THR A 63 2.33 -4.78 9.17
N ILE A 64 2.04 -4.04 8.09
CA ILE A 64 0.93 -4.36 7.18
C ILE A 64 1.05 -5.80 6.69
N MET A 65 2.24 -6.21 6.28
CA MET A 65 2.44 -7.57 5.79
C MET A 65 2.15 -8.62 6.85
N PHE A 66 2.56 -8.39 8.09
CA PHE A 66 2.27 -9.32 9.18
C PHE A 66 0.77 -9.32 9.55
N ARG A 67 0.07 -8.20 9.41
CA ARG A 67 -1.39 -8.18 9.56
C ARG A 67 -2.11 -9.01 8.51
N LEU A 68 -1.63 -8.94 7.27
CA LEU A 68 -2.21 -9.68 6.15
C LEU A 68 -1.99 -11.19 6.25
N CYS A 69 -0.83 -11.61 6.73
CA CYS A 69 -0.35 -12.99 6.63
C CYS A 69 -0.13 -13.69 7.98
N ASP A 70 0.04 -12.93 9.07
CA ASP A 70 0.32 -13.42 10.41
C ASP A 70 1.41 -14.50 10.43
N LYS A 71 1.28 -15.49 11.28
CA LYS A 71 2.25 -16.59 11.46
C LYS A 71 2.57 -17.40 10.20
N GLU A 72 1.71 -17.35 9.19
CA GLU A 72 1.96 -18.05 7.91
C GLU A 72 3.25 -17.57 7.22
N MET A 73 3.70 -16.34 7.51
CA MET A 73 4.97 -15.83 6.99
C MET A 73 6.19 -16.62 7.47
N TYR A 74 6.11 -17.32 8.59
CA TYR A 74 7.22 -18.13 9.10
C TYR A 74 7.39 -19.46 8.37
N TRP A 75 6.33 -19.94 7.69
CA TRP A 75 6.31 -21.30 7.15
C TRP A 75 6.02 -21.38 5.65
N SER A 76 5.39 -20.36 5.09
CA SER A 76 4.79 -20.44 3.75
C SER A 76 5.31 -19.40 2.76
N MET A 77 6.44 -18.75 3.06
CA MET A 77 7.04 -17.75 2.17
C MET A 77 7.92 -18.30 1.07
N GLU A 78 8.14 -19.63 1.00
CA GLU A 78 8.82 -20.23 -0.12
C GLU A 78 7.99 -20.14 -1.41
N LYS A 79 8.64 -19.84 -2.54
CA LYS A 79 7.98 -19.65 -3.84
C LYS A 79 7.15 -20.85 -4.29
N ASN A 80 7.62 -22.06 -3.95
CA ASN A 80 6.96 -23.31 -4.31
C ASN A 80 5.81 -23.69 -3.36
N THR A 81 5.63 -22.99 -2.26
CA THR A 81 4.57 -23.25 -1.31
C THR A 81 3.30 -22.52 -1.73
N GLN A 82 2.22 -23.26 -1.97
CA GLN A 82 0.91 -22.70 -2.19
C GLN A 82 0.23 -22.44 -0.84
N ASN A 83 -0.09 -21.19 -0.57
CA ASN A 83 -0.79 -20.79 0.64
C ASN A 83 -1.67 -19.57 0.32
N TYR A 84 -2.98 -19.76 0.39
CA TYR A 84 -3.95 -18.72 0.05
C TYR A 84 -3.77 -17.43 0.89
N ILE A 85 -3.46 -17.55 2.18
CA ILE A 85 -3.26 -16.40 3.08
C ILE A 85 -2.07 -15.58 2.60
N ILE A 86 -0.96 -16.24 2.29
CA ILE A 86 0.25 -15.56 1.78
C ILE A 86 -0.02 -14.93 0.40
N ASP A 87 -0.62 -15.67 -0.51
CA ASP A 87 -0.83 -15.21 -1.89
C ASP A 87 -1.79 -14.00 -1.91
N ARG A 88 -2.88 -14.06 -1.11
CA ARG A 88 -3.78 -12.92 -0.87
C ARG A 88 -3.02 -11.76 -0.23
N GLY A 89 -2.26 -12.02 0.82
CA GLY A 89 -1.53 -10.98 1.55
C GLY A 89 -0.51 -10.26 0.67
N VAL A 90 0.23 -10.99 -0.16
CA VAL A 90 1.16 -10.42 -1.16
C VAL A 90 0.42 -9.54 -2.18
N ALA A 91 -0.73 -10.00 -2.67
CA ALA A 91 -1.53 -9.22 -3.61
C ALA A 91 -2.06 -7.92 -2.99
N LEU A 92 -2.67 -8.01 -1.81
CA LEU A 92 -3.21 -6.83 -1.10
C LEU A 92 -2.11 -5.86 -0.69
N HIS A 93 -0.96 -6.35 -0.23
CA HIS A 93 0.18 -5.48 0.11
C HIS A 93 0.63 -4.62 -1.08
N LYS A 94 0.70 -5.22 -2.27
CA LYS A 94 1.01 -4.49 -3.51
C LYS A 94 -0.08 -3.45 -3.82
N MET A 95 -1.34 -3.84 -3.77
CA MET A 95 -2.47 -2.95 -4.08
C MET A 95 -2.56 -1.78 -3.10
N ILE A 96 -2.44 -2.04 -1.80
CA ILE A 96 -2.45 -1.02 -0.74
C ILE A 96 -1.36 0.03 -1.00
N ARG A 97 -0.14 -0.42 -1.24
CA ARG A 97 0.98 0.50 -1.48
C ARG A 97 0.80 1.28 -2.77
N PHE A 98 0.36 0.62 -3.84
CA PHE A 98 0.23 1.26 -5.14
C PHE A 98 -0.89 2.31 -5.15
N ILE A 99 -2.07 1.99 -4.63
CA ILE A 99 -3.15 2.98 -4.56
C ILE A 99 -2.80 4.14 -3.62
N THR A 100 -2.14 3.85 -2.50
CA THR A 100 -1.68 4.90 -1.59
C THR A 100 -0.69 5.85 -2.27
N MET A 101 0.26 5.32 -3.02
CA MET A 101 1.24 6.12 -3.76
C MET A 101 0.61 6.94 -4.88
N THR A 102 -0.30 6.34 -5.65
CA THR A 102 -0.83 6.97 -6.86
C THR A 102 -2.02 7.91 -6.60
N LEU A 103 -2.75 7.72 -5.50
CA LEU A 103 -3.95 8.50 -5.18
C LEU A 103 -3.78 9.42 -3.95
N GLY A 104 -2.89 9.08 -3.03
CA GLY A 104 -2.85 9.68 -1.70
C GLY A 104 -2.16 11.04 -1.59
N GLY A 105 -1.56 11.57 -2.66
CA GLY A 105 -0.91 12.88 -2.63
C GLY A 105 0.23 13.06 -3.62
N GLU A 106 1.08 14.04 -3.36
CA GLU A 106 2.19 14.47 -4.22
C GLU A 106 3.55 13.90 -3.77
N GLY A 107 3.54 13.07 -2.75
CA GLY A 107 4.72 12.36 -2.26
C GLY A 107 4.35 11.04 -1.62
N TYR A 108 5.31 10.13 -1.52
CA TYR A 108 5.14 8.83 -0.90
C TYR A 108 6.28 8.53 0.06
N LEU A 109 5.92 8.19 1.29
CA LEU A 109 6.87 7.74 2.30
C LEU A 109 6.83 6.21 2.36
N ASN A 110 8.00 5.60 2.21
CA ASN A 110 8.18 4.17 2.44
C ASN A 110 8.89 3.94 3.77
N PHE A 111 8.27 3.18 4.67
CA PHE A 111 8.96 2.74 5.87
C PHE A 111 9.89 1.58 5.53
N MET A 112 11.14 1.68 5.95
CA MET A 112 12.21 0.74 5.65
C MET A 112 11.83 -0.71 5.97
N GLY A 113 11.85 -1.57 4.96
CA GLY A 113 11.42 -2.97 5.02
C GLY A 113 10.03 -3.21 4.43
N ASN A 114 9.20 -2.17 4.29
CA ASN A 114 7.89 -2.27 3.68
C ASN A 114 7.99 -2.62 2.19
N GLU A 115 9.03 -2.17 1.50
CA GLU A 115 9.31 -2.46 0.10
C GLU A 115 9.40 -3.95 -0.24
N PHE A 116 9.75 -4.79 0.72
CA PHE A 116 9.76 -6.24 0.54
C PHE A 116 8.85 -7.01 1.52
N GLY A 117 8.05 -6.29 2.32
CA GLY A 117 7.11 -6.90 3.25
C GLY A 117 7.79 -7.58 4.43
N HIS A 118 8.78 -6.93 5.04
CA HIS A 118 9.45 -7.46 6.23
C HIS A 118 8.43 -7.85 7.30
N PRO A 119 8.46 -9.08 7.83
CA PRO A 119 7.37 -9.61 8.66
C PRO A 119 7.37 -9.06 10.08
N GLU A 120 8.55 -8.79 10.60
CA GLU A 120 8.71 -8.50 12.01
C GLU A 120 8.76 -7.01 12.30
N TRP A 121 8.29 -6.66 13.48
CA TRP A 121 8.46 -5.33 14.05
C TRP A 121 9.94 -5.08 14.38
N ILE A 122 10.29 -3.83 14.56
CA ILE A 122 11.60 -3.43 15.08
C ILE A 122 11.43 -3.09 16.56
N ASP A 123 12.24 -3.70 17.44
CA ASP A 123 12.31 -3.36 18.86
C ASP A 123 13.55 -2.50 19.10
N PHE A 124 13.35 -1.25 19.50
CA PHE A 124 14.46 -0.36 19.82
C PHE A 124 15.20 -0.81 21.08
N PRO A 125 16.53 -0.52 21.18
CA PRO A 125 17.26 -0.73 22.44
C PRO A 125 16.59 0.00 23.60
N ARG A 126 16.24 -0.73 24.63
CA ARG A 126 15.58 -0.24 25.84
C ARG A 126 15.91 -1.13 27.04
N GLU A 127 15.63 -0.67 28.23
CA GLU A 127 15.91 -1.43 29.47
C GLU A 127 15.30 -2.85 29.41
N GLY A 128 14.04 -2.97 28.98
CA GLY A 128 13.32 -4.25 28.94
C GLY A 128 13.89 -5.31 27.98
N ASN A 129 14.78 -4.95 27.07
CA ASN A 129 15.50 -5.89 26.20
C ASN A 129 17.02 -5.85 26.39
N GLY A 130 17.50 -5.33 27.54
CA GLY A 130 18.92 -5.22 27.86
C GLY A 130 19.70 -4.32 26.91
N TRP A 131 19.07 -3.29 26.38
CA TRP A 131 19.65 -2.36 25.39
C TRP A 131 20.13 -3.05 24.12
N SER A 132 19.50 -4.14 23.72
CA SER A 132 19.89 -4.97 22.58
C SER A 132 19.55 -4.30 21.25
N TYR A 133 20.50 -4.34 20.30
CA TYR A 133 20.29 -3.94 18.89
C TYR A 133 19.82 -5.11 18.03
N HIS A 134 19.60 -6.29 18.57
CA HIS A 134 19.30 -7.50 17.79
C HIS A 134 18.05 -7.34 16.94
N TYR A 135 16.99 -6.75 17.47
CA TYR A 135 15.70 -6.56 16.79
C TYR A 135 15.50 -5.16 16.19
N CYS A 136 16.50 -4.28 16.22
CA CYS A 136 16.36 -2.93 15.66
C CYS A 136 16.88 -2.79 14.22
N ARG A 137 16.89 -3.87 13.47
CA ARG A 137 17.37 -3.91 12.07
C ARG A 137 16.48 -4.78 11.21
N ARG A 138 16.45 -4.48 9.91
CA ARG A 138 15.77 -5.30 8.91
C ARG A 138 16.61 -6.52 8.49
N GLN A 139 15.94 -7.61 8.21
CA GLN A 139 16.57 -8.85 7.72
C GLN A 139 16.62 -8.84 6.20
N TRP A 140 17.58 -8.14 5.63
CA TRP A 140 17.75 -8.03 4.17
C TRP A 140 17.99 -9.38 3.50
N SER A 141 18.51 -10.37 4.21
CA SER A 141 18.64 -11.73 3.70
C SER A 141 17.33 -12.38 3.26
N LEU A 142 16.18 -11.89 3.73
CA LEU A 142 14.87 -12.37 3.28
C LEU A 142 14.59 -11.98 1.84
N VAL A 143 14.88 -10.75 1.46
CA VAL A 143 14.68 -10.26 0.10
C VAL A 143 15.75 -10.74 -0.85
N ASP A 144 16.97 -10.93 -0.34
CA ASP A 144 18.10 -11.44 -1.14
C ASP A 144 17.99 -12.94 -1.45
N ASN A 145 17.16 -13.67 -0.71
CA ASN A 145 16.94 -15.10 -0.96
C ASN A 145 16.00 -15.30 -2.16
N PRO A 146 16.50 -15.81 -3.30
CA PRO A 146 15.71 -15.98 -4.51
C PRO A 146 14.59 -17.03 -4.40
N ASN A 147 14.59 -17.86 -3.36
CA ASN A 147 13.59 -18.90 -3.14
C ASN A 147 12.36 -18.39 -2.35
N LEU A 148 12.44 -17.18 -1.79
CA LEU A 148 11.37 -16.60 -0.99
C LEU A 148 10.54 -15.58 -1.79
N LYS A 149 9.27 -15.46 -1.44
CA LYS A 149 8.31 -14.53 -2.07
C LYS A 149 8.60 -13.05 -1.78
N TYR A 150 9.45 -12.73 -0.81
CA TYR A 150 9.83 -11.34 -0.49
C TYR A 150 10.43 -10.61 -1.70
N CYS A 151 11.16 -11.31 -2.56
CA CYS A 151 11.71 -10.71 -3.78
C CYS A 151 10.60 -10.22 -4.73
N TRP A 152 9.44 -10.85 -4.78
CA TRP A 152 8.31 -10.41 -5.61
C TRP A 152 7.74 -9.06 -5.16
N LEU A 153 7.74 -8.80 -3.85
CA LEU A 153 7.32 -7.50 -3.32
C LEU A 153 8.35 -6.42 -3.65
N ASN A 154 9.63 -6.73 -3.50
CA ASN A 154 10.70 -5.81 -3.85
C ASN A 154 10.77 -5.50 -5.36
N ASP A 155 10.54 -6.49 -6.21
CA ASP A 155 10.47 -6.28 -7.66
C ASP A 155 9.26 -5.42 -8.03
N PHE A 156 8.13 -5.63 -7.36
CA PHE A 156 6.96 -4.76 -7.52
C PHE A 156 7.25 -3.34 -7.06
N ASP A 157 7.94 -3.15 -5.93
CA ASP A 157 8.32 -1.83 -5.42
C ASP A 157 9.16 -1.05 -6.45
N LYS A 158 10.17 -1.70 -7.02
CA LYS A 158 11.00 -1.11 -8.08
C LYS A 158 10.16 -0.71 -9.30
N ALA A 159 9.25 -1.60 -9.73
CA ALA A 159 8.37 -1.35 -10.87
C ALA A 159 7.40 -0.19 -10.57
N MET A 160 6.80 -0.17 -9.38
CA MET A 160 5.89 0.88 -8.91
C MET A 160 6.56 2.25 -8.91
N ILE A 161 7.78 2.34 -8.36
CA ILE A 161 8.54 3.60 -8.33
C ILE A 161 8.94 4.05 -9.75
N SER A 162 9.42 3.13 -10.57
CA SER A 162 9.82 3.43 -11.95
C SER A 162 8.63 3.93 -12.78
N PHE A 163 7.50 3.23 -12.70
CA PHE A 163 6.26 3.60 -13.36
C PHE A 163 5.77 4.99 -12.92
N THR A 164 5.75 5.24 -11.62
CA THR A 164 5.29 6.52 -11.06
C THR A 164 6.17 7.69 -11.52
N LYS A 165 7.47 7.48 -11.63
CA LYS A 165 8.40 8.47 -12.18
C LYS A 165 8.23 8.69 -13.69
N GLU A 166 8.13 7.61 -14.45
CA GLU A 166 7.99 7.65 -15.91
C GLU A 166 6.72 8.40 -16.33
N HIS A 167 5.64 8.20 -15.60
CA HIS A 167 4.34 8.81 -15.90
C HIS A 167 4.06 10.08 -15.09
N HIS A 168 5.02 10.59 -14.31
CA HIS A 168 4.90 11.83 -13.52
C HIS A 168 3.69 11.85 -12.58
N ILE A 169 3.33 10.69 -12.01
CA ILE A 169 2.08 10.52 -11.25
C ILE A 169 2.00 11.38 -9.99
N LEU A 170 3.13 11.71 -9.37
CA LEU A 170 3.18 12.53 -8.15
C LEU A 170 3.27 14.04 -8.41
N GLU A 171 3.27 14.45 -9.67
CA GLU A 171 3.32 15.86 -10.05
C GLU A 171 1.93 16.48 -10.05
N ASP A 172 1.54 17.14 -8.99
CA ASP A 172 0.40 18.07 -8.79
C ASP A 172 -0.92 17.82 -9.55
N GLU A 173 -1.13 16.66 -10.13
CA GLU A 173 -2.35 16.32 -10.86
C GLU A 173 -3.35 15.64 -9.93
N ASN A 174 -4.48 16.28 -9.73
CA ASN A 174 -5.61 15.66 -9.04
C ASN A 174 -6.17 14.50 -9.87
N PRO A 175 -6.61 13.41 -9.23
CA PRO A 175 -7.30 12.34 -9.92
C PRO A 175 -8.64 12.86 -10.49
N TYR A 176 -9.01 12.35 -11.65
CA TYR A 176 -10.25 12.70 -12.32
C TYR A 176 -10.93 11.45 -12.92
N ASN A 177 -12.12 11.62 -13.46
CA ASN A 177 -12.91 10.54 -14.06
C ASN A 177 -13.03 9.33 -13.12
N MET A 178 -13.37 9.60 -11.87
CA MET A 178 -13.45 8.56 -10.86
C MET A 178 -14.70 7.68 -11.03
N TRP A 179 -14.52 6.40 -10.78
CA TRP A 179 -15.58 5.40 -10.71
C TRP A 179 -15.36 4.54 -9.48
N VAL A 180 -16.23 4.70 -8.50
CA VAL A 180 -16.22 3.91 -7.26
C VAL A 180 -17.48 3.05 -7.22
N HIS A 181 -17.32 1.74 -7.24
CA HIS A 181 -18.43 0.79 -7.23
C HIS A 181 -18.34 -0.15 -6.05
N GLN A 182 -19.13 0.15 -5.01
CA GLN A 182 -19.09 -0.54 -3.72
C GLN A 182 -19.47 -2.03 -3.83
N GLN A 183 -20.44 -2.39 -4.68
CA GLN A 183 -20.91 -3.77 -4.78
C GLN A 183 -19.93 -4.71 -5.48
N ASP A 184 -19.04 -4.16 -6.30
CA ASP A 184 -18.00 -4.92 -6.99
C ASP A 184 -16.62 -4.71 -6.36
N ASP A 185 -16.51 -3.88 -5.32
CA ASP A 185 -15.27 -3.46 -4.69
C ASP A 185 -14.24 -2.92 -5.70
N MET A 186 -14.76 -2.19 -6.69
CA MET A 186 -13.94 -1.61 -7.76
C MET A 186 -13.70 -0.13 -7.54
N MET A 187 -12.48 0.29 -7.81
CA MET A 187 -12.10 1.69 -7.84
C MET A 187 -11.32 1.98 -9.11
N ILE A 188 -11.80 2.94 -9.91
CA ILE A 188 -11.17 3.36 -11.15
C ILE A 188 -11.03 4.87 -11.13
N TYR A 189 -9.91 5.38 -11.59
CA TYR A 189 -9.66 6.82 -11.76
C TYR A 189 -8.59 7.06 -12.81
N GLU A 190 -8.56 8.26 -13.32
CA GLU A 190 -7.48 8.74 -14.19
C GLU A 190 -6.58 9.70 -13.39
N LYS A 191 -5.28 9.61 -13.61
CA LYS A 191 -4.31 10.58 -13.11
C LYS A 191 -3.18 10.68 -14.13
N GLY A 192 -2.85 11.90 -14.54
CA GLY A 192 -1.97 12.09 -15.70
C GLY A 192 -2.61 11.50 -16.97
N ASN A 193 -1.85 10.71 -17.69
CA ASN A 193 -2.33 9.98 -18.87
C ASN A 193 -2.54 8.49 -18.59
N VAL A 194 -2.78 8.13 -17.33
CA VAL A 194 -2.91 6.74 -16.89
C VAL A 194 -4.30 6.51 -16.31
N VAL A 195 -4.88 5.37 -16.67
CA VAL A 195 -6.10 4.85 -16.06
C VAL A 195 -5.70 3.81 -15.03
N PHE A 196 -6.08 4.03 -13.79
CA PHE A 196 -5.89 3.10 -12.70
C PHE A 196 -7.19 2.35 -12.44
N ALA A 197 -7.12 1.02 -12.38
CA ALA A 197 -8.27 0.17 -12.06
C ALA A 197 -7.86 -0.85 -10.97
N PHE A 198 -8.53 -0.78 -9.84
CA PHE A 198 -8.30 -1.67 -8.71
C PHE A 198 -9.54 -2.51 -8.47
N ASN A 199 -9.35 -3.83 -8.41
CA ASN A 199 -10.36 -4.79 -7.98
C ASN A 199 -9.97 -5.29 -6.57
N PHE A 200 -10.68 -4.81 -5.55
CA PHE A 200 -10.48 -5.23 -4.17
C PHE A 200 -11.37 -6.41 -3.79
N HIS A 201 -12.26 -6.86 -4.69
CA HIS A 201 -13.13 -7.98 -4.39
C HIS A 201 -12.33 -9.28 -4.14
N PRO A 202 -12.53 -9.96 -3.00
CA PRO A 202 -11.63 -11.04 -2.57
C PRO A 202 -11.66 -12.29 -3.47
N ASN A 203 -12.75 -12.53 -4.21
CA ASN A 203 -12.94 -13.77 -4.96
C ASN A 203 -13.68 -13.62 -6.29
N ARG A 204 -13.90 -12.39 -6.77
CA ARG A 204 -14.54 -12.15 -8.08
C ARG A 204 -13.59 -11.49 -9.07
N SER A 205 -13.50 -12.09 -10.24
CA SER A 205 -12.90 -11.49 -11.43
C SER A 205 -14.00 -11.12 -12.41
N PHE A 206 -13.85 -10.04 -13.13
CA PHE A 206 -14.86 -9.52 -14.04
C PHE A 206 -14.36 -9.61 -15.47
N GLU A 207 -15.10 -10.34 -16.32
CA GLU A 207 -14.89 -10.32 -17.77
C GLU A 207 -15.68 -9.15 -18.39
N GLY A 208 -15.04 -8.40 -19.30
CA GLY A 208 -15.68 -7.30 -20.01
C GLY A 208 -16.14 -6.16 -19.09
N TYR A 209 -15.48 -5.93 -17.97
CA TYR A 209 -15.85 -4.85 -17.07
C TYR A 209 -15.71 -3.50 -17.78
N PHE A 210 -16.74 -2.66 -17.64
CA PHE A 210 -16.72 -1.34 -18.23
C PHE A 210 -15.78 -0.41 -17.47
N VAL A 211 -14.70 0.02 -18.11
CA VAL A 211 -13.76 0.99 -17.58
C VAL A 211 -14.04 2.34 -18.23
N PRO A 212 -14.57 3.33 -17.48
CA PRO A 212 -14.80 4.65 -18.03
C PRO A 212 -13.48 5.36 -18.30
N VAL A 213 -13.38 6.01 -19.45
CA VAL A 213 -12.22 6.79 -19.85
C VAL A 213 -12.67 8.17 -20.35
N SER A 214 -11.90 9.21 -20.04
CA SER A 214 -12.24 10.60 -20.40
C SER A 214 -11.98 10.92 -21.87
N LYS A 215 -11.10 10.17 -22.53
CA LYS A 215 -10.70 10.41 -23.92
C LYS A 215 -10.87 9.15 -24.75
N ALA A 216 -11.44 9.28 -25.95
CA ALA A 216 -11.43 8.20 -26.91
C ALA A 216 -10.00 7.94 -27.41
N GLY A 217 -9.60 6.67 -27.46
CA GLY A 217 -8.24 6.33 -27.87
C GLY A 217 -7.93 4.84 -27.71
N LYS A 218 -6.68 4.51 -27.94
CA LYS A 218 -6.12 3.19 -27.71
C LYS A 218 -5.33 3.24 -26.40
N TYR A 219 -5.67 2.36 -25.49
CA TYR A 219 -5.01 2.21 -24.21
C TYR A 219 -4.11 0.97 -24.22
N HIS A 220 -2.96 1.04 -23.57
CA HIS A 220 -1.97 -0.02 -23.50
C HIS A 220 -1.65 -0.35 -22.04
#